data_a3551e2b2268975a5536a80eb0711c58
#
_entry.id   a3551e2b2268975a5536a80eb0711c58
#
_cell.length_a   1.000
_cell.length_b   1.000
_cell.length_c   1.000
_cell.angle_alpha   90.00
_cell.angle_beta   90.00
_cell.angle_gamma   90.00
#
_symmetry.space_group_name_H-M   'P 1'
#
loop_
_entity.id
_entity.type
_entity.pdbx_description
1 polymer ?
#
loop_
_entity_poly.entity_id
_entity_poly.type
_entity_poly.pdbx_seq_one_letter_code
_entity_poly.pdbx_strand_id
1 'polypeptide(L)'
;IFTNRKASVIQEILAELNNAGATAYKDLSKEMQAYMDYVCDTVLAKNTGILNMDLVDTKDETYLAWAKEETINLNQYLNYAISKNWIDTSKLSEEVAEQKYSDSGEIYQGILKFLEEYLNSDADFDKLLYKYLIKSEGISGAQICAMVYEQGVLPMDEAAYNGLNNGSVNPYTWLCQKIENLEITPGQLALEPCTGSAVVSDPNTGEVLACVSYPGYDNNRLSNTMDSKYYNQLVTGLSRPFYNNATQERTAPGSTYKMLTAAAGLTEGIVTADTTFYCTGVFDKITPNPKCWIYPGAHGYENVVTALRDSCNDYFYNIGYELGMNGQEYDSNKGTDTLAKYAKEFGLGEKSGVEIPESEPQISDEYSVQSAIGQGTNNFTVSQLNRYVAAVANRGTVYKLTLLDKTTDVNGKVIKEYEPEVTNTIDDISDNTWNLLHQGMIAMVQDMSQFNGMEISMAGKTGTAQQSEIHPDHVLFVGFAPAETLRSQLPCELQMGYSSAYTAEIGRDIVRAITRYQIP
;
A
#
# COMPACT_ATOMS: atom_id res chain seq x y z
N ILE A 1 18.21 -26.75 -11.21
CA ILE A 1 17.43 -26.78 -9.96
C ILE A 1 15.97 -26.39 -10.26
N PHE A 2 15.73 -25.20 -10.76
CA PHE A 2 14.36 -24.69 -11.01
C PHE A 2 13.52 -25.61 -11.88
N THR A 3 14.01 -26.00 -13.06
CA THR A 3 13.25 -26.85 -14.00
C THR A 3 12.83 -28.18 -13.39
N ASN A 4 13.74 -28.81 -12.63
CA ASN A 4 13.43 -30.08 -11.95
C ASN A 4 12.43 -29.89 -10.81
N ARG A 5 12.52 -28.79 -10.05
CA ARG A 5 11.57 -28.50 -8.98
C ARG A 5 10.21 -28.13 -9.55
N LYS A 6 10.14 -27.37 -10.65
CA LYS A 6 8.88 -27.04 -11.33
C LYS A 6 8.15 -28.31 -11.76
N ALA A 7 8.83 -29.22 -12.43
CA ALA A 7 8.24 -30.51 -12.83
C ALA A 7 7.75 -31.33 -11.61
N SER A 8 8.54 -31.40 -10.54
CA SER A 8 8.16 -32.08 -9.28
C SER A 8 6.91 -31.46 -8.65
N VAL A 9 6.87 -30.13 -8.52
CA VAL A 9 5.73 -29.41 -7.90
C VAL A 9 4.46 -29.57 -8.73
N ILE A 10 4.53 -29.51 -10.05
CA ILE A 10 3.36 -29.77 -10.91
C ILE A 10 2.84 -31.19 -10.67
N GLN A 11 3.72 -32.19 -10.56
CA GLN A 11 3.30 -33.54 -10.26
C GLN A 11 2.73 -33.69 -8.84
N GLU A 12 3.28 -32.99 -7.84
CA GLU A 12 2.75 -32.93 -6.48
C GLU A 12 1.33 -32.33 -6.46
N ILE A 13 1.11 -31.21 -7.17
CA ILE A 13 -0.22 -30.59 -7.35
C ILE A 13 -1.22 -31.56 -8.00
N LEU A 14 -0.82 -32.18 -9.11
CA LEU A 14 -1.67 -33.13 -9.80
C LEU A 14 -1.97 -34.39 -8.95
N ALA A 15 -1.03 -34.83 -8.13
CA ALA A 15 -1.23 -35.94 -7.22
C ALA A 15 -2.27 -35.62 -6.14
N GLU A 16 -2.21 -34.42 -5.54
CA GLU A 16 -3.22 -33.94 -4.59
C GLU A 16 -4.60 -33.84 -5.27
N LEU A 17 -4.66 -33.29 -6.48
CA LEU A 17 -5.91 -33.18 -7.24
C LEU A 17 -6.47 -34.55 -7.67
N ASN A 18 -5.65 -35.57 -7.91
CA ASN A 18 -6.11 -36.90 -8.29
C ASN A 18 -6.56 -37.77 -7.10
N ASN A 19 -6.39 -37.32 -5.87
CA ASN A 19 -6.68 -38.10 -4.67
C ASN A 19 -7.89 -37.54 -3.93
N ALA A 20 -9.04 -38.18 -4.07
CA ALA A 20 -10.26 -37.83 -3.33
C ALA A 20 -10.11 -37.91 -1.79
N GLY A 21 -9.16 -38.72 -1.31
CA GLY A 21 -8.81 -38.86 0.11
C GLY A 21 -7.60 -37.99 0.51
N ALA A 22 -7.21 -37.02 -0.31
CA ALA A 22 -6.13 -36.07 0.00
C ALA A 22 -6.43 -35.25 1.25
N THR A 23 -5.38 -34.65 1.80
CA THR A 23 -5.43 -33.80 3.00
C THR A 23 -6.38 -32.63 2.82
N ALA A 24 -7.17 -32.31 3.85
CA ALA A 24 -7.99 -31.09 3.82
C ALA A 24 -7.12 -29.83 3.68
N TYR A 25 -7.63 -28.81 3.01
CA TYR A 25 -6.84 -27.60 2.69
C TYR A 25 -6.11 -27.02 3.91
N LYS A 26 -6.81 -26.84 5.05
CA LYS A 26 -6.21 -26.30 6.28
C LYS A 26 -5.02 -27.08 6.83
N ASP A 27 -4.92 -28.36 6.51
CA ASP A 27 -3.89 -29.28 7.02
C ASP A 27 -2.70 -29.44 6.03
N LEU A 28 -2.79 -28.81 4.85
CA LEU A 28 -1.69 -28.75 3.89
C LEU A 28 -0.56 -27.83 4.37
N SER A 29 0.65 -28.05 3.85
CA SER A 29 1.75 -27.09 4.06
C SER A 29 1.39 -25.72 3.47
N LYS A 30 1.94 -24.63 4.02
CA LYS A 30 1.71 -23.27 3.50
C LYS A 30 2.13 -23.12 2.03
N GLU A 31 3.13 -23.85 1.58
CA GLU A 31 3.53 -23.90 0.18
C GLU A 31 2.43 -24.55 -0.67
N MET A 32 1.92 -25.70 -0.26
CA MET A 32 0.88 -26.42 -1.02
C MET A 32 -0.46 -25.66 -0.98
N GLN A 33 -0.82 -25.03 0.14
CA GLN A 33 -1.99 -24.15 0.20
C GLN A 33 -1.90 -23.05 -0.87
N ALA A 34 -0.77 -22.36 -0.97
CA ALA A 34 -0.58 -21.33 -1.96
C ALA A 34 -0.62 -21.84 -3.42
N TYR A 35 -0.21 -23.08 -3.66
CA TYR A 35 -0.38 -23.71 -4.98
C TYR A 35 -1.84 -24.05 -5.28
N MET A 36 -2.59 -24.53 -4.29
CA MET A 36 -4.02 -24.82 -4.45
C MET A 36 -4.84 -23.54 -4.67
N ASP A 37 -4.55 -22.46 -3.94
CA ASP A 37 -5.16 -21.15 -4.15
C ASP A 37 -4.86 -20.62 -5.57
N TYR A 38 -3.59 -20.73 -5.99
CA TYR A 38 -3.19 -20.29 -7.32
C TYR A 38 -3.94 -21.06 -8.40
N VAL A 39 -4.06 -22.37 -8.27
CA VAL A 39 -4.80 -23.23 -9.21
C VAL A 39 -6.29 -22.87 -9.23
N CYS A 40 -6.92 -22.79 -8.06
CA CYS A 40 -8.38 -22.57 -7.96
C CYS A 40 -8.75 -21.14 -8.35
N ASP A 41 -8.21 -20.17 -7.64
CA ASP A 41 -8.68 -18.79 -7.70
C ASP A 41 -8.05 -18.00 -8.87
N THR A 42 -6.75 -18.25 -9.12
CA THR A 42 -6.06 -17.52 -10.18
C THR A 42 -6.24 -18.19 -11.53
N VAL A 43 -5.91 -19.48 -11.66
CA VAL A 43 -5.94 -20.16 -12.96
C VAL A 43 -7.37 -20.49 -13.38
N LEU A 44 -8.08 -21.29 -12.57
CA LEU A 44 -9.40 -21.80 -12.97
C LEU A 44 -10.49 -20.73 -12.93
N ALA A 45 -10.49 -19.86 -11.91
CA ALA A 45 -11.52 -18.83 -11.78
C ALA A 45 -11.15 -17.56 -12.60
N LYS A 46 -10.10 -16.85 -12.19
CA LYS A 46 -9.81 -15.48 -12.68
C LYS A 46 -9.27 -15.46 -14.11
N ASN A 47 -8.21 -16.23 -14.41
CA ASN A 47 -7.50 -16.13 -15.68
C ASN A 47 -8.22 -16.82 -16.84
N THR A 48 -8.85 -17.97 -16.56
CA THR A 48 -9.48 -18.78 -17.59
C THR A 48 -11.01 -18.79 -17.52
N GLY A 49 -11.56 -18.62 -16.31
CA GLY A 49 -12.99 -18.74 -16.06
C GLY A 49 -13.54 -20.14 -16.35
N ILE A 50 -12.68 -21.17 -16.31
CA ILE A 50 -13.12 -22.56 -16.33
C ILE A 50 -14.03 -22.83 -15.13
N LEU A 51 -13.65 -22.37 -13.93
CA LEU A 51 -14.54 -22.23 -12.80
C LEU A 51 -15.32 -20.92 -12.95
N ASN A 52 -16.58 -21.00 -13.34
CA ASN A 52 -17.40 -19.83 -13.60
C ASN A 52 -17.99 -19.29 -12.28
N MET A 53 -17.35 -18.29 -11.72
CA MET A 53 -17.75 -17.69 -10.44
C MET A 53 -19.13 -17.05 -10.44
N ASP A 54 -19.66 -16.66 -11.61
CA ASP A 54 -21.02 -16.13 -11.73
C ASP A 54 -22.11 -17.19 -11.46
N LEU A 55 -21.76 -18.48 -11.60
CA LEU A 55 -22.64 -19.60 -11.33
C LEU A 55 -22.47 -20.19 -9.94
N VAL A 56 -21.39 -19.82 -9.22
CA VAL A 56 -21.09 -20.33 -7.88
C VAL A 56 -22.03 -19.70 -6.86
N ASP A 57 -22.79 -20.53 -6.15
CA ASP A 57 -23.53 -20.07 -4.97
C ASP A 57 -22.59 -19.98 -3.77
N THR A 58 -22.24 -18.76 -3.39
CA THR A 58 -21.33 -18.48 -2.24
C THR A 58 -21.93 -18.82 -0.87
N LYS A 59 -23.20 -19.23 -0.82
CA LYS A 59 -23.87 -19.74 0.39
C LYS A 59 -23.98 -21.25 0.42
N ASP A 60 -23.55 -21.94 -0.64
CA ASP A 60 -23.54 -23.39 -0.71
C ASP A 60 -22.59 -23.99 0.36
N GLU A 61 -23.05 -25.05 1.02
CA GLU A 61 -22.29 -25.68 2.12
C GLU A 61 -20.92 -26.17 1.68
N THR A 62 -20.79 -26.72 0.46
CA THR A 62 -19.51 -27.21 -0.06
C THR A 62 -18.57 -26.05 -0.44
N TYR A 63 -19.13 -24.98 -1.00
CA TYR A 63 -18.34 -23.76 -1.23
C TYR A 63 -17.82 -23.20 0.09
N LEU A 64 -18.63 -23.12 1.13
CA LEU A 64 -18.21 -22.64 2.45
C LEU A 64 -17.17 -23.57 3.11
N ALA A 65 -17.33 -24.88 2.95
CA ALA A 65 -16.36 -25.87 3.44
C ALA A 65 -14.99 -25.75 2.76
N TRP A 66 -14.93 -25.32 1.48
CA TRP A 66 -13.69 -25.01 0.77
C TRP A 66 -13.16 -23.61 1.14
N ALA A 67 -13.94 -22.56 0.90
CA ALA A 67 -13.45 -21.18 0.88
C ALA A 67 -13.39 -20.52 2.27
N LYS A 68 -14.08 -21.05 3.29
CA LYS A 68 -14.16 -20.46 4.62
C LYS A 68 -13.75 -21.38 5.74
N GLU A 69 -14.24 -22.63 5.73
CA GLU A 69 -13.96 -23.61 6.79
C GLU A 69 -12.69 -24.40 6.52
N GLU A 70 -12.25 -24.44 5.26
CA GLU A 70 -11.02 -25.09 4.79
C GLU A 70 -10.97 -26.59 5.15
N THR A 71 -12.15 -27.23 5.28
CA THR A 71 -12.32 -28.59 5.79
C THR A 71 -12.31 -29.69 4.72
N ILE A 72 -12.37 -29.29 3.45
CA ILE A 72 -12.29 -30.20 2.30
C ILE A 72 -11.05 -29.91 1.46
N ASN A 73 -10.69 -30.80 0.56
CA ASN A 73 -9.61 -30.61 -0.40
C ASN A 73 -10.14 -30.09 -1.75
N LEU A 74 -9.22 -29.61 -2.61
CA LEU A 74 -9.59 -29.06 -3.92
C LEU A 74 -10.18 -30.11 -4.87
N ASN A 75 -9.78 -31.38 -4.76
CA ASN A 75 -10.41 -32.46 -5.54
C ASN A 75 -11.92 -32.54 -5.24
N GLN A 76 -12.28 -32.57 -3.95
CA GLN A 76 -13.68 -32.64 -3.52
C GLN A 76 -14.47 -31.42 -4.01
N TYR A 77 -13.89 -30.23 -3.88
CA TYR A 77 -14.54 -28.98 -4.34
C TYR A 77 -14.76 -28.99 -5.86
N LEU A 78 -13.75 -29.32 -6.67
CA LEU A 78 -13.87 -29.33 -8.13
C LEU A 78 -14.84 -30.40 -8.63
N ASN A 79 -14.84 -31.60 -8.04
CA ASN A 79 -15.84 -32.63 -8.37
C ASN A 79 -17.26 -32.15 -8.06
N TYR A 80 -17.45 -31.46 -6.95
CA TYR A 80 -18.73 -30.87 -6.62
C TYR A 80 -19.11 -29.73 -7.60
N ALA A 81 -18.18 -28.87 -7.98
CA ALA A 81 -18.38 -27.82 -8.95
C ALA A 81 -18.82 -28.36 -10.32
N ILE A 82 -18.24 -29.50 -10.75
CA ILE A 82 -18.68 -30.21 -11.96
C ILE A 82 -20.14 -30.66 -11.81
N SER A 83 -20.50 -31.29 -10.69
CA SER A 83 -21.87 -31.78 -10.44
C SER A 83 -22.93 -30.66 -10.41
N LYS A 84 -22.51 -29.44 -10.09
CA LYS A 84 -23.35 -28.23 -10.05
C LYS A 84 -23.35 -27.43 -11.37
N ASN A 85 -22.63 -27.88 -12.37
CA ASN A 85 -22.42 -27.17 -13.63
C ASN A 85 -21.76 -25.76 -13.42
N TRP A 86 -20.88 -25.62 -12.44
CA TRP A 86 -20.07 -24.42 -12.25
C TRP A 86 -18.84 -24.38 -13.13
N ILE A 87 -18.53 -25.48 -13.84
CA ILE A 87 -17.40 -25.59 -14.76
C ILE A 87 -17.84 -25.29 -16.18
N ASP A 88 -17.15 -24.34 -16.82
CA ASP A 88 -17.32 -24.03 -18.25
C ASP A 88 -16.43 -24.96 -19.09
N THR A 89 -17.01 -26.06 -19.54
CA THR A 89 -16.31 -27.08 -20.33
C THR A 89 -15.87 -26.59 -21.73
N SER A 90 -16.47 -25.50 -22.24
CA SER A 90 -16.10 -24.93 -23.56
C SER A 90 -14.68 -24.34 -23.56
N LYS A 91 -14.09 -24.14 -22.40
CA LYS A 91 -12.73 -23.61 -22.20
C LYS A 91 -11.68 -24.69 -22.00
N LEU A 92 -12.08 -25.96 -21.96
CA LEU A 92 -11.20 -27.12 -21.97
C LEU A 92 -10.83 -27.51 -23.40
N SER A 93 -10.05 -28.58 -23.57
CA SER A 93 -9.65 -29.05 -24.93
C SER A 93 -10.85 -29.37 -25.84
N GLU A 94 -10.66 -29.26 -27.17
CA GLU A 94 -11.69 -29.61 -28.16
C GLU A 94 -12.28 -31.00 -27.92
N GLU A 95 -11.46 -31.99 -27.49
CA GLU A 95 -11.90 -33.33 -27.16
C GLU A 95 -12.97 -33.38 -26.04
N VAL A 96 -12.91 -32.48 -25.07
CA VAL A 96 -13.89 -32.39 -23.95
C VAL A 96 -15.05 -31.47 -24.35
N ALA A 97 -14.78 -30.37 -25.08
CA ALA A 97 -15.76 -29.39 -25.49
C ALA A 97 -16.77 -29.92 -26.55
N GLU A 98 -16.33 -30.81 -27.44
CA GLU A 98 -17.17 -31.37 -28.51
C GLU A 98 -18.03 -32.57 -28.08
N GLN A 99 -17.69 -33.23 -26.99
CA GLN A 99 -18.47 -34.34 -26.45
C GLN A 99 -19.71 -33.87 -25.71
N LYS A 100 -20.86 -33.96 -26.35
CA LYS A 100 -22.18 -33.57 -25.84
C LYS A 100 -22.63 -34.36 -24.59
N TYR A 101 -21.88 -35.37 -24.15
CA TYR A 101 -22.14 -36.29 -23.05
C TYR A 101 -20.86 -36.73 -22.33
N SER A 102 -19.91 -35.81 -22.08
CA SER A 102 -18.77 -36.14 -21.22
C SER A 102 -19.26 -36.43 -19.79
N ASP A 103 -18.83 -37.53 -19.24
CA ASP A 103 -19.13 -37.82 -17.83
C ASP A 103 -18.28 -36.93 -16.90
N SER A 104 -18.65 -36.89 -15.61
CA SER A 104 -17.96 -36.06 -14.62
C SER A 104 -16.47 -36.39 -14.49
N GLY A 105 -16.08 -37.65 -14.71
CA GLY A 105 -14.70 -38.09 -14.67
C GLY A 105 -13.89 -37.59 -15.87
N GLU A 106 -14.47 -37.60 -17.08
CA GLU A 106 -13.83 -37.06 -18.28
C GLU A 106 -13.60 -35.56 -18.19
N ILE A 107 -14.59 -34.81 -17.68
CA ILE A 107 -14.44 -33.37 -17.41
C ILE A 107 -13.31 -33.12 -16.41
N TYR A 108 -13.27 -33.89 -15.33
CA TYR A 108 -12.24 -33.76 -14.30
C TYR A 108 -10.84 -34.03 -14.87
N GLN A 109 -10.66 -35.09 -15.66
CA GLN A 109 -9.39 -35.38 -16.32
C GLN A 109 -9.00 -34.30 -17.33
N GLY A 110 -9.98 -33.69 -18.01
CA GLY A 110 -9.76 -32.53 -18.87
C GLY A 110 -9.20 -31.33 -18.10
N ILE A 111 -9.71 -31.06 -16.90
CA ILE A 111 -9.18 -30.00 -16.02
C ILE A 111 -7.73 -30.29 -15.64
N LEU A 112 -7.41 -31.52 -15.23
CA LEU A 112 -6.04 -31.89 -14.84
C LEU A 112 -5.04 -31.76 -15.99
N LYS A 113 -5.41 -32.21 -17.18
CA LYS A 113 -4.58 -32.06 -18.39
C LYS A 113 -4.35 -30.58 -18.72
N PHE A 114 -5.41 -29.78 -18.66
CA PHE A 114 -5.32 -28.35 -18.86
C PHE A 114 -4.37 -27.71 -17.86
N LEU A 115 -4.49 -28.02 -16.57
CA LEU A 115 -3.63 -27.48 -15.51
C LEU A 115 -2.16 -27.86 -15.71
N GLU A 116 -1.86 -29.09 -16.11
CA GLU A 116 -0.50 -29.51 -16.41
C GLU A 116 0.13 -28.67 -17.53
N GLU A 117 -0.60 -28.47 -18.62
CA GLU A 117 -0.13 -27.65 -19.75
C GLU A 117 0.02 -26.17 -19.39
N TYR A 118 -0.97 -25.63 -18.67
CA TYR A 118 -0.99 -24.23 -18.25
C TYR A 118 0.17 -23.91 -17.30
N LEU A 119 0.32 -24.65 -16.22
CA LEU A 119 1.37 -24.42 -15.21
C LEU A 119 2.78 -24.58 -15.79
N ASN A 120 2.98 -25.45 -16.78
CA ASN A 120 4.28 -25.58 -17.44
C ASN A 120 4.73 -24.33 -18.19
N SER A 121 3.81 -23.52 -18.70
CA SER A 121 4.10 -22.33 -19.49
C SER A 121 3.86 -21.00 -18.73
N ASP A 122 3.31 -21.05 -17.53
CA ASP A 122 2.86 -19.88 -16.80
C ASP A 122 4.00 -19.21 -16.03
N ALA A 123 4.28 -17.94 -16.38
CA ALA A 123 5.33 -17.14 -15.78
C ALA A 123 4.98 -16.68 -14.33
N ASP A 124 3.70 -16.54 -14.00
CA ASP A 124 3.29 -16.15 -12.66
C ASP A 124 3.37 -17.32 -11.68
N PHE A 125 3.09 -18.54 -12.16
CA PHE A 125 3.41 -19.75 -11.43
C PHE A 125 4.91 -19.90 -11.18
N ASP A 126 5.75 -19.56 -12.16
CA ASP A 126 7.21 -19.56 -12.00
C ASP A 126 7.65 -18.63 -10.86
N LYS A 127 7.07 -17.43 -10.76
CA LYS A 127 7.36 -16.49 -9.65
C LYS A 127 6.96 -17.08 -8.29
N LEU A 128 5.78 -17.70 -8.22
CA LEU A 128 5.32 -18.35 -6.99
C LEU A 128 6.26 -19.48 -6.57
N LEU A 129 6.71 -20.29 -7.52
CA LEU A 129 7.67 -21.37 -7.29
C LEU A 129 9.03 -20.83 -6.82
N TYR A 130 9.56 -19.77 -7.45
CA TYR A 130 10.80 -19.11 -7.01
C TYR A 130 10.70 -18.60 -5.56
N LYS A 131 9.57 -18.02 -5.19
CA LYS A 131 9.32 -17.55 -3.81
C LYS A 131 9.53 -18.67 -2.79
N TYR A 132 9.03 -19.87 -3.08
CA TYR A 132 9.18 -21.01 -2.16
C TYR A 132 10.55 -21.66 -2.23
N LEU A 133 11.17 -21.72 -3.41
CA LEU A 133 12.57 -22.16 -3.54
C LEU A 133 13.53 -21.29 -2.75
N ILE A 134 13.32 -19.97 -2.74
CA ILE A 134 14.13 -19.04 -1.94
C ILE A 134 13.84 -19.23 -0.45
N LYS A 135 12.56 -19.35 -0.04
CA LYS A 135 12.20 -19.55 1.37
C LYS A 135 12.68 -20.87 1.95
N SER A 136 12.74 -21.93 1.15
CA SER A 136 13.25 -23.24 1.55
C SER A 136 14.78 -23.39 1.41
N GLU A 137 15.47 -22.29 1.07
CA GLU A 137 16.92 -22.28 0.78
C GLU A 137 17.33 -23.22 -0.37
N GLY A 138 16.39 -23.64 -1.21
CA GLY A 138 16.66 -24.41 -2.43
C GLY A 138 17.48 -23.65 -3.47
N ILE A 139 17.44 -22.30 -3.40
CA ILE A 139 18.36 -21.38 -4.06
C ILE A 139 18.93 -20.47 -2.97
N SER A 140 20.23 -20.55 -2.76
CA SER A 140 20.89 -19.74 -1.73
C SER A 140 21.02 -18.26 -2.14
N GLY A 141 21.08 -17.35 -1.16
CA GLY A 141 21.34 -15.93 -1.41
C GLY A 141 22.65 -15.69 -2.16
N ALA A 142 23.68 -16.49 -1.93
CA ALA A 142 24.95 -16.43 -2.66
C ALA A 142 24.77 -16.76 -4.15
N GLN A 143 23.99 -17.78 -4.47
CA GLN A 143 23.66 -18.11 -5.87
C GLN A 143 22.86 -16.99 -6.56
N ILE A 144 21.91 -16.36 -5.86
CA ILE A 144 21.16 -15.21 -6.39
C ILE A 144 22.11 -14.05 -6.69
N CYS A 145 23.01 -13.72 -5.75
CA CYS A 145 24.00 -12.65 -5.97
C CYS A 145 24.99 -12.98 -7.09
N ALA A 146 25.40 -14.22 -7.23
CA ALA A 146 26.28 -14.66 -8.33
C ALA A 146 25.60 -14.52 -9.70
N MET A 147 24.29 -14.87 -9.81
CA MET A 147 23.52 -14.71 -11.04
C MET A 147 23.45 -13.26 -11.52
N VAL A 148 23.52 -12.26 -10.63
CA VAL A 148 23.55 -10.83 -11.01
C VAL A 148 24.75 -10.51 -11.90
N TYR A 149 25.91 -11.12 -11.64
CA TYR A 149 27.10 -11.02 -12.48
C TYR A 149 26.94 -11.83 -13.78
N GLU A 150 26.47 -13.08 -13.68
CA GLU A 150 26.32 -13.99 -14.83
C GLU A 150 25.33 -13.45 -15.86
N GLN A 151 24.29 -12.73 -15.41
CA GLN A 151 23.32 -12.09 -16.28
C GLN A 151 23.77 -10.72 -16.82
N GLY A 152 24.94 -10.25 -16.42
CA GLY A 152 25.49 -8.97 -16.85
C GLY A 152 24.72 -7.75 -16.29
N VAL A 153 23.99 -7.92 -15.22
CA VAL A 153 23.33 -6.81 -14.49
C VAL A 153 24.38 -5.89 -13.88
N LEU A 154 25.45 -6.49 -13.34
CA LEU A 154 26.65 -5.79 -12.91
C LEU A 154 27.85 -6.20 -13.75
N PRO A 155 28.82 -5.30 -13.97
CA PRO A 155 30.13 -5.68 -14.52
C PRO A 155 30.77 -6.75 -13.65
N MET A 156 31.39 -7.77 -14.27
CA MET A 156 32.02 -8.87 -13.54
C MET A 156 33.12 -8.37 -12.61
N ASP A 157 32.98 -8.69 -11.34
CA ASP A 157 34.01 -8.57 -10.31
C ASP A 157 34.39 -9.99 -9.85
N GLU A 158 35.50 -10.49 -10.38
CA GLU A 158 35.95 -11.85 -10.14
C GLU A 158 36.20 -12.14 -8.64
N ALA A 159 36.68 -11.15 -7.88
CA ALA A 159 36.94 -11.32 -6.46
C ALA A 159 35.62 -11.48 -5.67
N ALA A 160 34.65 -10.62 -5.92
CA ALA A 160 33.34 -10.70 -5.29
C ALA A 160 32.58 -11.95 -5.73
N TYR A 161 32.57 -12.28 -7.02
CA TYR A 161 31.94 -13.48 -7.57
C TYR A 161 32.49 -14.77 -6.93
N ASN A 162 33.81 -14.91 -6.90
CA ASN A 162 34.44 -16.05 -6.25
C ASN A 162 34.22 -16.08 -4.74
N GLY A 163 34.16 -14.91 -4.09
CA GLY A 163 33.89 -14.77 -2.68
C GLY A 163 32.46 -15.19 -2.32
N LEU A 164 31.47 -14.87 -3.16
CA LEU A 164 30.09 -15.34 -3.02
C LEU A 164 30.01 -16.87 -3.16
N ASN A 165 30.66 -17.43 -4.18
CA ASN A 165 30.60 -18.86 -4.46
C ASN A 165 31.33 -19.74 -3.40
N ASN A 166 32.37 -19.22 -2.78
CA ASN A 166 33.14 -19.94 -1.74
C ASN A 166 32.70 -19.58 -0.30
N GLY A 167 31.73 -18.68 -0.14
CA GLY A 167 31.18 -18.28 1.15
C GLY A 167 32.04 -17.27 1.95
N SER A 168 33.11 -16.71 1.37
CA SER A 168 33.93 -15.68 2.02
C SER A 168 33.27 -14.28 1.98
N VAL A 169 32.34 -14.06 1.08
CA VAL A 169 31.50 -12.86 0.99
C VAL A 169 30.08 -13.18 1.45
N ASN A 170 29.60 -12.44 2.45
CA ASN A 170 28.21 -12.56 2.89
C ASN A 170 27.26 -11.95 1.84
N PRO A 171 26.32 -12.71 1.25
CA PRO A 171 25.48 -12.24 0.16
C PRO A 171 24.55 -11.10 0.57
N TYR A 172 24.04 -11.10 1.81
CA TYR A 172 23.17 -10.03 2.31
C TYR A 172 23.94 -8.71 2.41
N THR A 173 25.10 -8.71 3.07
CA THR A 173 25.95 -7.51 3.20
C THR A 173 26.39 -7.00 1.84
N TRP A 174 26.78 -7.91 0.93
CA TRP A 174 27.17 -7.56 -0.44
C TRP A 174 26.02 -6.87 -1.19
N LEU A 175 24.80 -7.43 -1.11
CA LEU A 175 23.64 -6.87 -1.78
C LEU A 175 23.24 -5.50 -1.23
N CYS A 176 23.24 -5.34 0.10
CA CYS A 176 23.00 -4.04 0.73
C CYS A 176 23.99 -2.98 0.24
N GLN A 177 25.28 -3.29 0.21
CA GLN A 177 26.30 -2.35 -0.29
C GLN A 177 26.08 -1.97 -1.76
N LYS A 178 25.69 -2.94 -2.61
CA LYS A 178 25.40 -2.66 -4.03
C LYS A 178 24.19 -1.75 -4.21
N ILE A 179 23.16 -1.91 -3.37
CA ILE A 179 21.98 -1.04 -3.36
C ILE A 179 22.35 0.35 -2.81
N GLU A 180 23.04 0.42 -1.68
CA GLU A 180 23.48 1.68 -1.05
C GLU A 180 24.37 2.52 -1.99
N ASN A 181 25.23 1.86 -2.74
CA ASN A 181 26.10 2.49 -3.74
C ASN A 181 25.36 2.85 -5.06
N LEU A 182 24.06 2.54 -5.16
CA LEU A 182 23.25 2.70 -6.38
C LEU A 182 23.80 1.92 -7.60
N GLU A 183 24.54 0.84 -7.36
CA GLU A 183 25.08 -0.01 -8.42
C GLU A 183 24.01 -0.97 -8.96
N ILE A 184 23.02 -1.34 -8.15
CA ILE A 184 21.90 -2.20 -8.51
C ILE A 184 20.60 -1.61 -7.97
N THR A 185 19.53 -1.73 -8.75
CA THR A 185 18.18 -1.32 -8.33
C THR A 185 17.34 -2.55 -7.96
N PRO A 186 16.31 -2.40 -7.10
CA PRO A 186 15.37 -3.48 -6.82
C PRO A 186 14.74 -4.09 -8.07
N GLY A 187 14.41 -3.29 -9.08
CA GLY A 187 13.86 -3.78 -10.35
C GLY A 187 14.81 -4.68 -11.13
N GLN A 188 16.13 -4.47 -11.03
CA GLN A 188 17.15 -5.35 -11.65
C GLN A 188 17.26 -6.71 -10.94
N LEU A 189 16.75 -6.81 -9.71
CA LEU A 189 16.68 -8.06 -8.95
C LEU A 189 15.34 -8.79 -9.16
N ALA A 190 14.54 -8.37 -10.15
CA ALA A 190 13.18 -8.85 -10.38
C ALA A 190 12.27 -8.69 -9.13
N LEU A 191 12.62 -7.80 -8.24
CA LEU A 191 11.76 -7.39 -7.14
C LEU A 191 10.77 -6.34 -7.67
N GLU A 192 9.55 -6.37 -7.19
CA GLU A 192 8.61 -5.28 -7.44
C GLU A 192 9.22 -3.98 -6.91
N PRO A 193 9.38 -2.97 -7.77
CA PRO A 193 10.07 -1.76 -7.35
C PRO A 193 9.22 -1.03 -6.31
N CYS A 194 9.76 -0.85 -5.12
CA CYS A 194 9.25 0.12 -4.20
C CYS A 194 9.47 1.51 -4.81
N THR A 195 8.41 2.27 -5.00
CA THR A 195 8.49 3.68 -5.40
C THR A 195 8.18 4.56 -4.20
N GLY A 196 8.55 5.82 -4.26
CA GLY A 196 8.32 6.72 -3.14
C GLY A 196 8.20 8.17 -3.57
N SER A 197 7.67 8.96 -2.67
CA SER A 197 7.55 10.40 -2.88
C SER A 197 7.57 11.17 -1.56
N ALA A 198 8.01 12.41 -1.63
CA ALA A 198 7.95 13.34 -0.52
C ALA A 198 7.67 14.77 -1.02
N VAL A 199 6.85 15.50 -0.30
CA VAL A 199 6.61 16.92 -0.53
C VAL A 199 6.91 17.66 0.78
N VAL A 200 7.73 18.69 0.71
CA VAL A 200 8.03 19.58 1.84
C VAL A 200 7.53 20.97 1.48
N SER A 201 6.78 21.60 2.37
CA SER A 201 6.33 23.00 2.15
C SER A 201 6.37 23.82 3.43
N ASP A 202 6.29 25.14 3.28
CA ASP A 202 6.02 26.04 4.40
C ASP A 202 4.51 26.04 4.69
N PRO A 203 4.07 25.65 5.88
CA PRO A 203 2.65 25.60 6.23
C PRO A 203 1.98 26.98 6.32
N ASN A 204 2.77 28.06 6.35
CA ASN A 204 2.25 29.42 6.48
C ASN A 204 2.14 30.16 5.14
N THR A 205 2.67 29.59 4.06
CA THR A 205 2.66 30.22 2.73
C THR A 205 2.18 29.30 1.62
N GLY A 206 2.28 27.95 1.80
CA GLY A 206 2.04 26.98 0.75
C GLY A 206 3.20 26.82 -0.25
N GLU A 207 4.34 27.52 -0.02
CA GLU A 207 5.54 27.37 -0.84
C GLU A 207 6.10 25.95 -0.72
N VAL A 208 6.29 25.27 -1.85
CA VAL A 208 6.87 23.93 -1.91
C VAL A 208 8.38 24.02 -1.94
N LEU A 209 9.01 23.65 -0.83
CA LEU A 209 10.47 23.67 -0.65
C LEU A 209 11.14 22.46 -1.32
N ALA A 210 10.45 21.32 -1.39
CA ALA A 210 10.90 20.13 -2.11
C ALA A 210 9.71 19.28 -2.57
N CYS A 211 9.81 18.77 -3.81
CA CYS A 211 8.86 17.81 -4.36
C CYS A 211 9.67 16.68 -5.02
N VAL A 212 9.67 15.51 -4.41
CA VAL A 212 10.52 14.37 -4.78
C VAL A 212 9.66 13.21 -5.22
N SER A 213 10.03 12.61 -6.36
CA SER A 213 9.49 11.34 -6.86
C SER A 213 10.65 10.35 -7.04
N TYR A 214 10.51 9.15 -6.49
CA TYR A 214 11.51 8.09 -6.61
C TYR A 214 10.90 6.87 -7.34
N PRO A 215 11.65 6.22 -8.24
CA PRO A 215 12.98 6.60 -8.69
C PRO A 215 12.97 7.82 -9.61
N GLY A 216 14.05 8.60 -9.53
CA GLY A 216 14.30 9.68 -10.49
C GLY A 216 15.03 9.19 -11.74
N TYR A 217 15.41 10.11 -12.60
CA TYR A 217 16.21 9.83 -13.80
C TYR A 217 17.19 10.96 -14.12
N ASP A 218 18.24 10.65 -14.86
CA ASP A 218 19.26 11.62 -15.25
C ASP A 218 18.84 12.38 -16.51
N ASN A 219 18.41 13.63 -16.35
CA ASN A 219 18.03 14.52 -17.43
C ASN A 219 19.17 14.79 -18.42
N ASN A 220 20.44 14.73 -17.98
CA ASN A 220 21.56 15.02 -18.87
C ASN A 220 21.71 13.95 -19.95
N ARG A 221 21.34 12.71 -19.65
CA ARG A 221 21.34 11.63 -20.64
C ARG A 221 20.21 11.71 -21.67
N LEU A 222 19.21 12.53 -21.40
CA LEU A 222 18.04 12.74 -22.28
C LEU A 222 18.11 14.07 -23.04
N SER A 223 19.01 14.99 -22.65
CA SER A 223 19.17 16.30 -23.28
C SER A 223 20.23 16.29 -24.39
N ASN A 224 20.08 17.21 -25.35
CA ASN A 224 20.94 17.36 -26.55
C ASN A 224 20.99 16.09 -27.41
N THR A 225 21.85 15.12 -27.09
CA THR A 225 21.87 13.81 -27.75
C THR A 225 21.23 12.78 -26.84
N MET A 226 20.03 12.29 -27.21
CA MET A 226 19.28 11.35 -26.41
C MET A 226 19.99 9.98 -26.37
N ASP A 227 20.24 9.47 -25.16
CA ASP A 227 20.65 8.08 -24.93
C ASP A 227 19.43 7.17 -25.10
N SER A 228 19.25 6.64 -26.30
CA SER A 228 18.07 5.82 -26.66
C SER A 228 17.96 4.54 -25.83
N LYS A 229 19.09 3.94 -25.41
CA LYS A 229 19.09 2.75 -24.57
C LYS A 229 18.57 3.09 -23.17
N TYR A 230 19.04 4.18 -22.59
CA TYR A 230 18.58 4.66 -21.30
C TYR A 230 17.10 5.07 -21.34
N TYR A 231 16.69 5.81 -22.36
CA TYR A 231 15.29 6.17 -22.55
C TYR A 231 14.37 4.94 -22.59
N ASN A 232 14.74 3.91 -23.35
CA ASN A 232 13.97 2.68 -23.40
C ASN A 232 13.90 1.98 -22.04
N GLN A 233 14.98 1.96 -21.25
CA GLN A 233 14.97 1.42 -19.89
C GLN A 233 13.99 2.16 -18.98
N LEU A 234 13.93 3.51 -19.09
CA LEU A 234 13.00 4.31 -18.30
C LEU A 234 11.53 4.10 -18.70
N VAL A 235 11.26 3.96 -20.00
CA VAL A 235 9.89 3.76 -20.51
C VAL A 235 9.35 2.36 -20.19
N THR A 236 10.21 1.34 -20.25
CA THR A 236 9.81 -0.06 -20.01
C THR A 236 9.96 -0.50 -18.57
N GLY A 237 10.59 0.31 -17.72
CA GLY A 237 10.82 0.01 -16.31
C GLY A 237 9.52 -0.01 -15.50
N LEU A 238 9.32 -1.05 -14.70
CA LEU A 238 8.13 -1.21 -13.85
C LEU A 238 7.97 -0.08 -12.82
N SER A 239 9.07 0.56 -12.42
CA SER A 239 9.05 1.69 -11.50
C SER A 239 8.58 3.03 -12.11
N ARG A 240 8.31 3.04 -13.43
CA ARG A 240 7.75 4.20 -14.16
C ARG A 240 8.40 5.56 -13.79
N PRO A 241 9.74 5.75 -14.01
CA PRO A 241 10.45 6.94 -13.50
C PRO A 241 9.92 8.28 -14.04
N PHE A 242 9.23 8.28 -15.20
CA PHE A 242 8.59 9.49 -15.75
C PHE A 242 7.26 9.86 -15.08
N TYR A 243 6.73 8.96 -14.26
CA TYR A 243 5.50 9.20 -13.52
C TYR A 243 5.83 9.87 -12.19
N ASN A 244 5.28 11.06 -11.95
CA ASN A 244 5.53 11.78 -10.71
C ASN A 244 4.67 11.21 -9.57
N ASN A 245 5.26 10.37 -8.74
CA ASN A 245 4.56 9.74 -7.62
C ASN A 245 4.04 10.77 -6.59
N ALA A 246 4.66 11.96 -6.47
CA ALA A 246 4.26 12.95 -5.49
C ALA A 246 2.93 13.66 -5.84
N THR A 247 2.65 13.82 -7.15
CA THR A 247 1.51 14.60 -7.63
C THR A 247 0.52 13.80 -8.46
N GLN A 248 0.91 12.64 -8.97
CA GLN A 248 0.05 11.85 -9.87
C GLN A 248 -0.39 10.52 -9.27
N GLU A 249 0.45 9.86 -8.46
CA GLU A 249 0.04 8.65 -7.77
C GLU A 249 -0.91 8.99 -6.63
N ARG A 250 -1.97 8.19 -6.51
CA ARG A 250 -2.97 8.34 -5.48
C ARG A 250 -3.00 7.11 -4.61
N THR A 251 -3.16 7.32 -3.32
CA THR A 251 -3.30 6.25 -2.33
C THR A 251 -4.36 6.59 -1.31
N ALA A 252 -4.95 5.58 -0.69
CA ALA A 252 -5.75 5.78 0.49
C ALA A 252 -4.86 6.39 1.60
N PRO A 253 -5.30 7.44 2.30
CA PRO A 253 -4.48 8.11 3.32
C PRO A 253 -4.25 7.24 4.55
N GLY A 254 -5.06 6.19 4.75
CA GLY A 254 -5.02 5.35 5.94
C GLY A 254 -5.07 6.18 7.21
N SER A 255 -4.33 5.77 8.23
CA SER A 255 -4.35 6.43 9.54
C SER A 255 -3.90 7.90 9.55
N THR A 256 -3.34 8.43 8.47
CA THR A 256 -3.08 9.89 8.38
C THR A 256 -4.36 10.72 8.26
N TYR A 257 -5.47 10.10 7.89
CA TYR A 257 -6.79 10.75 7.86
C TYR A 257 -7.42 10.94 9.24
N LYS A 258 -6.93 10.24 10.27
CA LYS A 258 -7.52 10.23 11.61
C LYS A 258 -7.52 11.59 12.30
N MET A 259 -6.61 12.51 11.95
CA MET A 259 -6.65 13.88 12.46
C MET A 259 -7.93 14.60 12.00
N LEU A 260 -8.30 14.45 10.72
CA LEU A 260 -9.55 14.99 10.17
C LEU A 260 -10.77 14.38 10.86
N THR A 261 -10.79 13.06 11.02
CA THR A 261 -11.88 12.35 11.71
C THR A 261 -12.01 12.79 13.17
N ALA A 262 -10.89 13.00 13.87
CA ALA A 262 -10.88 13.53 15.24
C ALA A 262 -11.44 14.96 15.27
N ALA A 263 -11.02 15.82 14.34
CA ALA A 263 -11.54 17.18 14.20
C ALA A 263 -13.06 17.17 14.00
N ALA A 264 -13.55 16.36 13.06
CA ALA A 264 -14.98 16.19 12.81
C ALA A 264 -15.72 15.70 14.06
N GLY A 265 -15.24 14.62 14.70
CA GLY A 265 -15.87 14.04 15.88
C GLY A 265 -15.93 15.00 17.08
N LEU A 266 -14.90 15.80 17.29
CA LEU A 266 -14.86 16.82 18.35
C LEU A 266 -15.76 18.02 18.02
N THR A 267 -15.78 18.48 16.79
CA THR A 267 -16.55 19.66 16.35
C THR A 267 -18.06 19.34 16.29
N GLU A 268 -18.43 18.17 15.81
CA GLU A 268 -19.81 17.70 15.79
C GLU A 268 -20.32 17.22 17.18
N GLY A 269 -19.45 17.26 18.19
CA GLY A 269 -19.82 16.89 19.58
C GLY A 269 -20.04 15.39 19.80
N ILE A 270 -19.57 14.55 18.87
CA ILE A 270 -19.59 13.08 18.99
C ILE A 270 -18.68 12.63 20.13
N VAL A 271 -17.52 13.27 20.25
CA VAL A 271 -16.53 13.03 21.31
C VAL A 271 -16.07 14.34 21.93
N THR A 272 -15.59 14.25 23.18
CA THR A 272 -14.91 15.33 23.89
C THR A 272 -13.49 14.89 24.26
N ALA A 273 -12.69 15.76 24.87
CA ALA A 273 -11.37 15.39 25.38
C ALA A 273 -11.38 14.18 26.34
N ASP A 274 -12.48 14.05 27.10
CA ASP A 274 -12.64 13.02 28.15
C ASP A 274 -13.39 11.77 27.65
N THR A 275 -13.93 11.80 26.43
CA THR A 275 -14.65 10.65 25.88
C THR A 275 -13.68 9.51 25.61
N THR A 276 -13.97 8.33 26.20
CA THR A 276 -13.18 7.13 26.00
C THR A 276 -14.00 6.02 25.37
N PHE A 277 -13.40 5.29 24.43
CA PHE A 277 -13.92 4.01 23.93
C PHE A 277 -12.97 2.88 24.35
N TYR A 278 -13.52 1.70 24.57
CA TYR A 278 -12.75 0.50 24.92
C TYR A 278 -12.49 -0.32 23.68
N CYS A 279 -11.25 -0.29 23.20
CA CYS A 279 -10.82 -1.10 22.06
C CYS A 279 -10.64 -2.56 22.49
N THR A 280 -11.45 -3.45 21.90
CA THR A 280 -11.33 -4.91 22.09
C THR A 280 -10.48 -5.58 21.00
N GLY A 281 -10.02 -4.81 20.01
CA GLY A 281 -9.39 -5.31 18.79
C GLY A 281 -10.39 -5.61 17.65
N VAL A 282 -11.69 -5.63 17.94
CA VAL A 282 -12.76 -5.91 16.96
C VAL A 282 -13.91 -4.93 17.19
N PHE A 283 -14.31 -4.21 16.15
CA PHE A 283 -15.49 -3.35 16.18
C PHE A 283 -16.72 -4.15 15.76
N ASP A 284 -17.72 -4.26 16.62
CA ASP A 284 -18.85 -5.19 16.49
C ASP A 284 -20.19 -4.55 16.11
N LYS A 285 -20.22 -3.22 15.90
CA LYS A 285 -21.47 -2.51 15.57
C LYS A 285 -21.91 -2.64 14.09
N ILE A 286 -21.03 -3.13 13.21
CA ILE A 286 -21.33 -3.38 11.78
C ILE A 286 -20.86 -4.76 11.34
N THR A 287 -21.41 -5.25 10.22
CA THR A 287 -21.01 -6.55 9.64
C THR A 287 -20.56 -6.36 8.18
N PRO A 288 -19.40 -6.93 7.77
CA PRO A 288 -18.47 -7.68 8.60
C PRO A 288 -17.80 -6.80 9.68
N ASN A 289 -17.41 -7.42 10.80
CA ASN A 289 -16.79 -6.72 11.93
C ASN A 289 -15.36 -6.28 11.59
N PRO A 290 -15.05 -4.99 11.39
CA PRO A 290 -13.70 -4.57 11.08
C PRO A 290 -12.79 -4.70 12.30
N LYS A 291 -11.51 -4.99 12.04
CA LYS A 291 -10.51 -5.24 13.07
C LYS A 291 -9.62 -4.02 13.29
N CYS A 292 -9.26 -3.77 14.54
CA CYS A 292 -8.16 -2.88 14.84
C CYS A 292 -6.84 -3.54 14.41
N TRP A 293 -5.86 -2.74 14.02
CA TRP A 293 -4.56 -3.26 13.55
C TRP A 293 -3.83 -4.12 14.60
N ILE A 294 -4.11 -3.89 15.90
CA ILE A 294 -3.50 -4.65 17.00
C ILE A 294 -4.12 -6.05 17.20
N TYR A 295 -5.23 -6.36 16.52
CA TYR A 295 -5.88 -7.66 16.65
C TYR A 295 -4.90 -8.82 16.41
N PRO A 296 -4.89 -9.89 17.23
CA PRO A 296 -5.89 -10.24 18.26
C PRO A 296 -5.71 -9.56 19.64
N GLY A 297 -4.76 -8.64 19.77
CA GLY A 297 -4.63 -7.79 20.97
C GLY A 297 -5.69 -6.68 21.03
N ALA A 298 -5.59 -5.83 22.03
CA ALA A 298 -6.49 -4.70 22.28
C ALA A 298 -5.72 -3.53 22.88
N HIS A 299 -6.11 -2.27 22.54
CA HIS A 299 -5.53 -1.09 23.16
C HIS A 299 -6.13 -0.80 24.55
N GLY A 300 -7.35 -1.29 24.82
CA GLY A 300 -8.07 -0.95 26.04
C GLY A 300 -8.78 0.41 25.93
N TYR A 301 -8.79 1.18 27.02
CA TYR A 301 -9.42 2.50 27.03
C TYR A 301 -8.58 3.54 26.31
N GLU A 302 -9.18 4.15 25.28
CA GLU A 302 -8.58 5.19 24.47
C GLU A 302 -9.41 6.46 24.51
N ASN A 303 -8.76 7.62 24.65
CA ASN A 303 -9.30 8.93 24.34
C ASN A 303 -8.74 9.43 23.01
N VAL A 304 -9.15 10.61 22.54
CA VAL A 304 -8.73 11.14 21.23
C VAL A 304 -7.22 11.28 21.09
N VAL A 305 -6.51 11.66 22.15
CA VAL A 305 -5.05 11.87 22.14
C VAL A 305 -4.32 10.52 22.10
N THR A 306 -4.70 9.57 22.97
CA THR A 306 -4.08 8.23 22.97
C THR A 306 -4.45 7.44 21.72
N ALA A 307 -5.67 7.58 21.21
CA ALA A 307 -6.10 6.95 19.97
C ALA A 307 -5.34 7.46 18.72
N LEU A 308 -4.97 8.74 18.70
CA LEU A 308 -4.06 9.28 17.66
C LEU A 308 -2.64 8.74 17.85
N ARG A 309 -2.11 8.68 19.07
CA ARG A 309 -0.80 8.11 19.39
C ARG A 309 -0.70 6.66 18.94
N ASP A 310 -1.61 5.83 19.43
CA ASP A 310 -1.61 4.37 19.22
C ASP A 310 -2.23 3.95 17.89
N SER A 311 -2.70 4.95 17.13
CA SER A 311 -3.39 4.71 15.84
C SER A 311 -4.57 3.74 15.97
N CYS A 312 -5.32 3.78 17.06
CA CYS A 312 -6.40 2.85 17.36
C CYS A 312 -7.53 2.96 16.33
N ASN A 313 -7.75 1.91 15.53
CA ASN A 313 -8.84 1.92 14.54
C ASN A 313 -10.21 1.91 15.22
N ASP A 314 -10.35 1.16 16.30
CA ASP A 314 -11.65 0.97 16.98
C ASP A 314 -12.20 2.30 17.51
N TYR A 315 -11.34 3.17 18.07
CA TYR A 315 -11.74 4.52 18.46
C TYR A 315 -12.34 5.31 17.29
N PHE A 316 -11.67 5.29 16.14
CA PHE A 316 -12.12 6.04 14.96
C PHE A 316 -13.29 5.37 14.24
N TYR A 317 -13.43 4.04 14.31
CA TYR A 317 -14.65 3.35 13.87
C TYR A 317 -15.88 3.81 14.66
N ASN A 318 -15.74 4.00 15.98
CA ASN A 318 -16.82 4.56 16.80
C ASN A 318 -17.19 5.97 16.34
N ILE A 319 -16.23 6.87 16.06
CA ILE A 319 -16.54 8.20 15.53
C ILE A 319 -17.28 8.07 14.17
N GLY A 320 -16.74 7.29 13.22
CA GLY A 320 -17.37 7.11 11.91
C GLY A 320 -18.79 6.52 11.98
N TYR A 321 -19.03 5.63 12.93
CA TYR A 321 -20.34 5.06 13.19
C TYR A 321 -21.31 6.10 13.79
N GLU A 322 -20.87 6.81 14.83
CA GLU A 322 -21.71 7.82 15.51
C GLU A 322 -22.03 9.02 14.60
N LEU A 323 -21.11 9.44 13.72
CA LEU A 323 -21.38 10.44 12.67
C LEU A 323 -22.51 9.99 11.73
N GLY A 324 -22.63 8.68 11.49
CA GLY A 324 -23.72 8.08 10.70
C GLY A 324 -25.03 7.87 11.46
N MET A 325 -25.07 8.10 12.78
CA MET A 325 -26.31 7.89 13.54
C MET A 325 -27.36 8.95 13.24
N ASN A 326 -28.57 8.50 12.90
CA ASN A 326 -29.77 9.34 12.74
C ASN A 326 -30.84 8.90 13.75
N GLY A 327 -30.75 9.44 14.96
CA GLY A 327 -31.49 8.94 16.10
C GLY A 327 -30.99 7.56 16.53
N GLN A 328 -31.74 6.50 16.28
CA GLN A 328 -31.37 5.11 16.61
C GLN A 328 -30.99 4.30 15.36
N GLU A 329 -31.06 4.87 14.19
CA GLU A 329 -30.73 4.19 12.93
C GLU A 329 -29.35 4.65 12.44
N TYR A 330 -28.55 3.69 11.98
CA TYR A 330 -27.26 3.97 11.36
C TYR A 330 -27.43 4.14 9.85
N ASP A 331 -26.99 5.30 9.34
CA ASP A 331 -26.91 5.62 7.92
C ASP A 331 -25.44 5.95 7.55
N SER A 332 -24.79 5.05 6.83
CA SER A 332 -23.41 5.24 6.40
C SER A 332 -23.24 6.50 5.53
N ASN A 333 -24.23 6.86 4.71
CA ASN A 333 -24.14 8.02 3.82
C ASN A 333 -24.06 9.32 4.63
N LYS A 334 -24.85 9.44 5.71
CA LYS A 334 -24.77 10.60 6.61
C LYS A 334 -23.36 10.76 7.21
N GLY A 335 -22.74 9.64 7.61
CA GLY A 335 -21.40 9.65 8.17
C GLY A 335 -20.34 10.03 7.11
N THR A 336 -20.45 9.49 5.90
CA THR A 336 -19.54 9.85 4.80
C THR A 336 -19.73 11.30 4.35
N ASP A 337 -20.97 11.80 4.27
CA ASP A 337 -21.24 13.20 3.92
C ASP A 337 -20.61 14.16 4.93
N THR A 338 -20.68 13.82 6.23
CA THR A 338 -20.04 14.63 7.28
C THR A 338 -18.51 14.60 7.14
N LEU A 339 -17.89 13.42 6.96
CA LEU A 339 -16.46 13.31 6.74
C LEU A 339 -16.02 14.04 5.47
N ALA A 340 -16.82 13.96 4.39
CA ALA A 340 -16.56 14.67 3.13
C ALA A 340 -16.66 16.20 3.27
N LYS A 341 -17.55 16.72 4.12
CA LYS A 341 -17.58 18.15 4.47
C LYS A 341 -16.22 18.59 5.02
N TYR A 342 -15.74 17.92 6.07
CA TYR A 342 -14.45 18.25 6.67
C TYR A 342 -13.29 18.02 5.69
N ALA A 343 -13.32 16.96 4.88
CA ALA A 343 -12.28 16.72 3.88
C ALA A 343 -12.15 17.89 2.88
N LYS A 344 -13.27 18.45 2.45
CA LYS A 344 -13.30 19.65 1.59
C LYS A 344 -12.77 20.87 2.32
N GLU A 345 -13.15 21.08 3.57
CA GLU A 345 -12.68 22.19 4.40
C GLU A 345 -11.16 22.13 4.59
N PHE A 346 -10.57 20.94 4.77
CA PHE A 346 -9.13 20.73 4.85
C PHE A 346 -8.42 20.74 3.48
N GLY A 347 -9.11 21.03 2.38
CA GLY A 347 -8.54 21.17 1.03
C GLY A 347 -8.38 19.84 0.28
N LEU A 348 -8.91 18.71 0.77
CA LEU A 348 -8.85 17.42 0.09
C LEU A 348 -9.92 17.26 -1.02
N GLY A 349 -10.78 18.25 -1.23
CA GLY A 349 -11.82 18.23 -2.27
C GLY A 349 -11.37 18.67 -3.65
N GLU A 350 -10.15 19.14 -3.79
CA GLU A 350 -9.59 19.70 -5.02
C GLU A 350 -8.07 19.47 -5.09
N LYS A 351 -7.47 19.69 -6.27
CA LYS A 351 -6.02 19.68 -6.46
C LYS A 351 -5.31 20.62 -5.49
N SER A 352 -4.09 20.28 -5.12
CA SER A 352 -3.30 21.09 -4.18
C SER A 352 -2.93 22.46 -4.73
N GLY A 353 -2.89 22.61 -6.06
CA GLY A 353 -2.59 23.86 -6.75
C GLY A 353 -1.20 23.97 -7.34
N VAL A 354 -0.35 22.94 -7.17
CA VAL A 354 0.98 22.92 -7.81
C VAL A 354 0.87 23.05 -9.33
N GLU A 355 1.83 23.74 -9.94
CA GLU A 355 1.80 24.11 -11.38
C GLU A 355 2.20 22.96 -12.32
N ILE A 356 2.49 21.78 -11.79
CA ILE A 356 2.79 20.57 -12.56
C ILE A 356 1.59 19.61 -12.60
N PRO A 357 1.54 18.64 -13.51
CA PRO A 357 0.42 17.71 -13.60
C PRO A 357 0.12 17.01 -12.27
N GLU A 358 -1.13 17.07 -11.84
CA GLU A 358 -1.63 16.50 -10.60
C GLU A 358 -2.93 15.74 -10.85
N SER A 359 -3.07 14.56 -10.22
CA SER A 359 -4.30 13.76 -10.29
C SER A 359 -5.43 14.37 -9.46
N GLU A 360 -6.67 14.15 -9.90
CA GLU A 360 -7.86 14.58 -9.13
C GLU A 360 -7.97 13.80 -7.83
N PRO A 361 -8.28 14.45 -6.70
CA PRO A 361 -8.53 13.76 -5.44
C PRO A 361 -9.85 12.98 -5.49
N GLN A 362 -9.97 11.99 -4.62
CA GLN A 362 -11.22 11.28 -4.40
C GLN A 362 -11.50 11.20 -2.90
N ILE A 363 -12.59 11.83 -2.49
CA ILE A 363 -13.14 11.69 -1.14
C ILE A 363 -14.08 10.48 -1.12
N SER A 364 -14.03 9.71 -0.06
CA SER A 364 -14.89 8.52 0.09
C SER A 364 -16.36 8.92 0.21
N ASP A 365 -17.19 8.21 -0.53
CA ASP A 365 -18.64 8.30 -0.54
C ASP A 365 -19.31 7.00 -0.03
N GLU A 366 -18.50 6.05 0.43
CA GLU A 366 -18.97 4.76 0.93
C GLU A 366 -18.35 4.42 2.29
N TYR A 367 -19.08 3.63 3.10
CA TYR A 367 -18.57 3.00 4.32
C TYR A 367 -17.96 3.98 5.35
N SER A 368 -18.81 4.78 6.01
CA SER A 368 -18.35 5.83 6.95
C SER A 368 -17.38 5.32 8.02
N VAL A 369 -17.57 4.09 8.52
CA VAL A 369 -16.70 3.46 9.52
C VAL A 369 -15.29 3.26 8.97
N GLN A 370 -15.16 2.69 7.75
CA GLN A 370 -13.86 2.50 7.09
C GLN A 370 -13.26 3.83 6.63
N SER A 371 -14.09 4.74 6.15
CA SER A 371 -13.67 6.08 5.72
C SER A 371 -13.08 6.89 6.88
N ALA A 372 -13.57 6.70 8.10
CA ALA A 372 -13.07 7.37 9.29
C ALA A 372 -11.60 7.01 9.65
N ILE A 373 -11.07 5.91 9.15
CA ILE A 373 -9.66 5.55 9.27
C ILE A 373 -8.86 5.79 7.98
N GLY A 374 -9.44 6.53 7.01
CA GLY A 374 -8.80 6.85 5.75
C GLY A 374 -8.77 5.70 4.74
N GLN A 375 -9.67 4.72 4.90
CA GLN A 375 -9.97 3.67 3.94
C GLN A 375 -11.27 4.01 3.17
N GLY A 376 -12.05 3.04 2.76
CA GLY A 376 -13.19 3.26 1.87
C GLY A 376 -12.69 3.58 0.46
N THR A 377 -13.30 4.55 -0.21
CA THR A 377 -12.90 5.01 -1.56
C THR A 377 -12.00 6.25 -1.52
N ASN A 378 -11.49 6.67 -0.35
CA ASN A 378 -10.54 7.78 -0.22
C ASN A 378 -9.26 7.53 -1.02
N ASN A 379 -8.84 8.50 -1.85
CA ASN A 379 -7.68 8.33 -2.71
C ASN A 379 -7.05 9.69 -3.05
N PHE A 380 -5.85 9.99 -2.51
CA PHE A 380 -5.19 11.29 -2.58
C PHE A 380 -3.74 11.17 -3.00
N THR A 381 -3.21 12.23 -3.61
CA THR A 381 -1.77 12.37 -3.87
C THR A 381 -1.03 12.87 -2.63
N VAL A 382 0.30 12.69 -2.60
CA VAL A 382 1.14 13.21 -1.51
C VAL A 382 1.10 14.75 -1.44
N SER A 383 0.98 15.43 -2.58
CA SER A 383 0.78 16.89 -2.61
C SER A 383 -0.53 17.33 -1.95
N GLN A 384 -1.64 16.59 -2.17
CA GLN A 384 -2.91 16.87 -1.50
C GLN A 384 -2.84 16.60 0.00
N LEU A 385 -2.20 15.50 0.40
CA LEU A 385 -1.95 15.22 1.82
C LEU A 385 -1.04 16.26 2.47
N ASN A 386 -0.08 16.83 1.71
CA ASN A 386 0.75 17.94 2.19
C ASN A 386 -0.11 19.15 2.52
N ARG A 387 -0.96 19.60 1.59
CA ARG A 387 -1.87 20.72 1.81
C ARG A 387 -2.80 20.52 3.02
N TYR A 388 -3.35 19.30 3.17
CA TYR A 388 -4.18 18.94 4.32
C TYR A 388 -3.43 19.05 5.64
N VAL A 389 -2.23 18.48 5.71
CA VAL A 389 -1.42 18.50 6.95
C VAL A 389 -0.90 19.92 7.26
N ALA A 390 -0.69 20.79 6.24
CA ALA A 390 -0.43 22.21 6.44
C ALA A 390 -1.56 22.86 7.23
N ALA A 391 -2.79 22.61 6.84
CA ALA A 391 -3.96 23.16 7.52
C ALA A 391 -4.09 22.63 8.96
N VAL A 392 -3.70 21.37 9.22
CA VAL A 392 -3.62 20.84 10.59
C VAL A 392 -2.52 21.56 11.38
N ALA A 393 -1.35 21.74 10.77
CA ALA A 393 -0.19 22.35 11.42
C ALA A 393 -0.44 23.82 11.81
N ASN A 394 -0.96 24.63 10.89
CA ASN A 394 -1.21 26.06 11.06
C ASN A 394 -2.60 26.40 11.64
N ARG A 395 -3.35 25.38 12.08
CA ARG A 395 -4.66 25.51 12.75
C ARG A 395 -5.76 26.12 11.87
N GLY A 396 -5.83 25.66 10.63
CA GLY A 396 -7.02 25.84 9.79
C GLY A 396 -6.84 26.73 8.57
N THR A 397 -5.67 27.30 8.31
CA THR A 397 -5.45 28.05 7.06
C THR A 397 -5.03 27.09 5.94
N VAL A 398 -5.81 27.03 4.87
CA VAL A 398 -5.55 26.18 3.71
C VAL A 398 -4.93 27.03 2.61
N TYR A 399 -3.65 26.85 2.36
CA TYR A 399 -2.93 27.51 1.28
C TYR A 399 -2.97 26.67 -0.01
N LYS A 400 -2.99 27.36 -1.13
CA LYS A 400 -2.62 26.77 -2.42
C LYS A 400 -1.13 26.44 -2.40
N LEU A 401 -0.76 25.23 -2.77
CA LEU A 401 0.65 24.90 -2.93
C LEU A 401 1.20 25.52 -4.22
N THR A 402 2.43 26.02 -4.16
CA THR A 402 3.12 26.60 -5.32
C THR A 402 4.59 26.20 -5.37
N LEU A 403 5.08 25.92 -6.58
CA LEU A 403 6.48 25.72 -6.91
C LEU A 403 7.14 27.02 -7.38
N LEU A 404 6.35 28.09 -7.52
CA LEU A 404 6.78 29.39 -8.06
C LEU A 404 7.01 30.39 -6.93
N ASP A 405 8.25 30.82 -6.76
CA ASP A 405 8.63 31.96 -5.94
C ASP A 405 8.54 33.26 -6.77
N LYS A 406 9.32 33.36 -7.83
CA LYS A 406 9.37 34.54 -8.70
C LYS A 406 9.78 34.22 -10.12
N THR A 407 9.47 35.12 -11.04
CA THR A 407 10.04 35.12 -12.39
C THR A 407 10.98 36.33 -12.56
N THR A 408 12.10 36.11 -13.24
CA THR A 408 13.11 37.15 -13.50
C THR A 408 13.38 37.28 -14.99
N ASP A 409 13.90 38.43 -15.40
CA ASP A 409 14.48 38.60 -16.73
C ASP A 409 15.89 37.97 -16.83
N VAL A 410 16.50 38.04 -17.99
CA VAL A 410 17.84 37.45 -18.25
C VAL A 410 18.96 38.09 -17.41
N ASN A 411 18.73 39.26 -16.81
CA ASN A 411 19.66 39.98 -15.95
C ASN A 411 19.38 39.75 -14.46
N GLY A 412 18.40 38.91 -14.12
CA GLY A 412 18.02 38.61 -12.73
C GLY A 412 17.07 39.64 -12.10
N LYS A 413 16.56 40.62 -12.88
CA LYS A 413 15.56 41.58 -12.37
C LYS A 413 14.22 40.86 -12.22
N VAL A 414 13.62 40.96 -11.04
CA VAL A 414 12.29 40.38 -10.76
C VAL A 414 11.24 41.02 -11.68
N ILE A 415 10.51 40.20 -12.41
CA ILE A 415 9.38 40.56 -13.25
C ILE A 415 8.07 40.41 -12.46
N LYS A 416 7.95 39.28 -11.72
CA LYS A 416 6.77 38.96 -10.92
C LYS A 416 7.19 38.14 -9.72
N GLU A 417 6.65 38.44 -8.57
CA GLU A 417 6.66 37.62 -7.36
C GLU A 417 5.31 36.93 -7.21
N TYR A 418 5.28 35.76 -6.58
CA TYR A 418 4.07 35.00 -6.33
C TYR A 418 3.81 35.00 -4.83
N GLU A 419 2.74 35.69 -4.45
CA GLU A 419 2.34 35.79 -3.05
C GLU A 419 1.56 34.54 -2.59
N PRO A 420 1.61 34.18 -1.29
CA PRO A 420 0.80 33.13 -0.72
C PRO A 420 -0.70 33.31 -1.01
N GLU A 421 -1.35 32.25 -1.49
CA GLU A 421 -2.79 32.26 -1.80
C GLU A 421 -3.54 31.37 -0.80
N VAL A 422 -4.39 31.98 0.04
CA VAL A 422 -5.30 31.27 0.94
C VAL A 422 -6.53 30.86 0.16
N THR A 423 -6.83 29.56 0.12
CA THR A 423 -8.01 29.02 -0.57
C THR A 423 -9.18 28.77 0.36
N ASN A 424 -8.91 28.49 1.64
CA ASN A 424 -9.93 28.33 2.68
C ASN A 424 -9.37 28.65 4.08
N THR A 425 -10.27 29.01 5.00
CA THR A 425 -9.99 29.12 6.43
C THR A 425 -11.04 28.34 7.20
N ILE A 426 -10.61 27.47 8.09
CA ILE A 426 -11.48 26.59 8.89
C ILE A 426 -11.74 27.28 10.23
N ASP A 427 -12.86 27.97 10.35
CA ASP A 427 -13.19 28.81 11.52
C ASP A 427 -14.07 28.11 12.56
N ASP A 428 -14.66 26.96 12.24
CA ASP A 428 -15.57 26.22 13.10
C ASP A 428 -14.87 25.22 14.06
N ILE A 429 -13.57 24.97 13.85
CA ILE A 429 -12.77 24.12 14.71
C ILE A 429 -12.15 24.93 15.87
N SER A 430 -12.45 24.52 17.10
CA SER A 430 -11.98 25.24 18.29
C SER A 430 -10.48 25.10 18.53
N ASP A 431 -9.89 26.10 19.22
CA ASP A 431 -8.49 26.02 19.67
C ASP A 431 -8.19 24.78 20.52
N ASN A 432 -9.16 24.34 21.33
CA ASN A 432 -9.02 23.11 22.11
C ASN A 432 -8.92 21.88 21.20
N THR A 433 -9.71 21.80 20.14
CA THR A 433 -9.65 20.72 19.15
C THR A 433 -8.27 20.69 18.49
N TRP A 434 -7.76 21.83 18.00
CA TRP A 434 -6.42 21.91 17.42
C TRP A 434 -5.33 21.45 18.42
N ASN A 435 -5.45 21.85 19.69
CA ASN A 435 -4.50 21.42 20.72
C ASN A 435 -4.53 19.90 20.94
N LEU A 436 -5.70 19.27 20.94
CA LEU A 436 -5.83 17.82 21.12
C LEU A 436 -5.22 17.05 19.91
N LEU A 437 -5.44 17.55 18.69
CA LEU A 437 -4.81 16.97 17.49
C LEU A 437 -3.29 17.04 17.57
N HIS A 438 -2.73 18.21 17.88
CA HIS A 438 -1.29 18.40 18.01
C HIS A 438 -0.70 17.52 19.14
N GLN A 439 -1.36 17.43 20.29
CA GLN A 439 -0.94 16.56 21.40
C GLN A 439 -0.87 15.10 20.97
N GLY A 440 -1.87 14.60 20.25
CA GLY A 440 -1.88 13.23 19.74
C GLY A 440 -0.74 12.97 18.75
N MET A 441 -0.50 13.92 17.82
CA MET A 441 0.59 13.84 16.84
C MET A 441 1.99 13.91 17.49
N ILE A 442 2.17 14.76 18.50
CA ILE A 442 3.41 14.86 19.27
C ILE A 442 3.65 13.56 20.06
N ALA A 443 2.60 13.06 20.73
CA ALA A 443 2.69 11.84 21.52
C ALA A 443 3.08 10.63 20.64
N MET A 444 2.57 10.54 19.41
CA MET A 444 2.93 9.48 18.46
C MET A 444 4.43 9.52 18.11
N VAL A 445 4.96 10.69 17.78
CA VAL A 445 6.39 10.85 17.47
C VAL A 445 7.26 10.51 18.68
N GLN A 446 6.85 10.92 19.89
CA GLN A 446 7.58 10.62 21.13
C GLN A 446 7.61 9.14 21.48
N ASP A 447 6.58 8.38 21.10
CA ASP A 447 6.50 6.93 21.34
C ASP A 447 7.32 6.11 20.34
N MET A 448 7.64 6.67 19.18
CA MET A 448 8.37 5.97 18.11
C MET A 448 9.89 6.07 18.30
N SER A 449 10.56 4.91 18.41
CA SER A 449 12.03 4.82 18.55
C SER A 449 12.81 5.45 17.38
N GLN A 450 12.21 5.55 16.20
CA GLN A 450 12.80 6.18 14.99
C GLN A 450 13.17 7.65 15.22
N PHE A 451 12.46 8.34 16.11
CA PHE A 451 12.70 9.76 16.40
C PHE A 451 13.58 10.00 17.64
N ASN A 452 14.10 8.95 18.27
CA ASN A 452 14.99 9.09 19.41
C ASN A 452 16.22 9.93 19.05
N GLY A 453 16.56 10.89 19.92
CA GLY A 453 17.71 11.78 19.73
C GLY A 453 17.51 12.89 18.70
N MET A 454 16.27 13.19 18.31
CA MET A 454 15.95 14.39 17.55
C MET A 454 16.14 15.63 18.42
N GLU A 455 16.87 16.64 17.89
CA GLU A 455 17.09 17.93 18.56
C GLU A 455 15.89 18.88 18.43
N ILE A 456 15.03 18.60 17.45
CA ILE A 456 13.85 19.39 17.12
C ILE A 456 12.61 18.59 17.44
N SER A 457 11.64 19.25 18.08
CA SER A 457 10.34 18.67 18.31
C SER A 457 9.58 18.46 16.98
N MET A 458 8.92 17.32 16.87
CA MET A 458 8.08 16.99 15.74
C MET A 458 6.70 16.58 16.20
N ALA A 459 5.72 16.86 15.36
CA ALA A 459 4.39 16.26 15.41
C ALA A 459 4.16 15.47 14.12
N GLY A 460 3.57 14.29 14.22
CA GLY A 460 3.38 13.47 13.03
C GLY A 460 2.36 12.37 13.19
N LYS A 461 2.05 11.71 12.08
CA LYS A 461 1.16 10.55 12.02
C LYS A 461 1.63 9.59 10.94
N THR A 462 1.76 8.32 11.30
CA THR A 462 1.98 7.23 10.35
C THR A 462 0.66 6.78 9.73
N GLY A 463 0.73 6.31 8.50
CA GLY A 463 -0.37 5.69 7.79
C GLY A 463 0.06 4.37 7.16
N THR A 464 -0.88 3.45 7.06
CA THR A 464 -0.75 2.22 6.31
C THR A 464 -2.04 2.06 5.49
N ALA A 465 -1.89 1.89 4.20
CA ALA A 465 -2.99 1.78 3.27
C ALA A 465 -2.89 0.45 2.52
N GLN A 466 -3.82 -0.45 2.80
CA GLN A 466 -3.94 -1.69 2.06
C GLN A 466 -4.57 -1.38 0.69
N GLN A 467 -3.80 -1.63 -0.38
CA GLN A 467 -4.26 -1.44 -1.76
C GLN A 467 -4.56 -2.78 -2.45
N SER A 468 -3.95 -3.84 -1.95
CA SER A 468 -4.05 -5.18 -2.54
C SER A 468 -3.82 -6.24 -1.46
N GLU A 469 -4.40 -7.42 -1.65
CA GLU A 469 -4.13 -8.59 -0.79
C GLU A 469 -2.81 -9.29 -1.16
N ILE A 470 -2.31 -9.07 -2.37
CA ILE A 470 -1.13 -9.75 -2.91
C ILE A 470 0.14 -8.88 -2.93
N HIS A 471 0.00 -7.56 -2.79
CA HIS A 471 1.14 -6.63 -2.73
C HIS A 471 1.28 -6.07 -1.32
N PRO A 472 2.49 -5.70 -0.90
CA PRO A 472 2.71 -4.99 0.37
C PRO A 472 1.91 -3.68 0.43
N ASP A 473 1.54 -3.29 1.64
CA ASP A 473 0.82 -2.05 1.89
C ASP A 473 1.62 -0.81 1.47
N HIS A 474 0.91 0.22 1.02
CA HIS A 474 1.47 1.56 0.93
C HIS A 474 1.61 2.14 2.33
N VAL A 475 2.74 2.75 2.61
CA VAL A 475 3.04 3.32 3.92
C VAL A 475 3.33 4.79 3.84
N LEU A 476 2.80 5.54 4.78
CA LEU A 476 2.84 7.00 4.80
C LEU A 476 3.37 7.49 6.15
N PHE A 477 3.98 8.65 6.10
CA PHE A 477 4.23 9.49 7.26
C PHE A 477 3.89 10.93 6.89
N VAL A 478 3.15 11.60 7.74
CA VAL A 478 2.88 13.03 7.63
C VAL A 478 3.25 13.71 8.94
N GLY A 479 3.79 14.93 8.85
CA GLY A 479 4.19 15.63 10.07
C GLY A 479 4.68 17.04 9.81
N PHE A 480 5.01 17.74 10.88
CA PHE A 480 5.56 19.07 10.84
C PHE A 480 6.60 19.29 11.95
N ALA A 481 7.52 20.20 11.72
CA ALA A 481 8.61 20.55 12.63
C ALA A 481 9.02 22.03 12.46
N PRO A 482 9.46 22.71 13.55
CA PRO A 482 9.27 22.35 14.95
C PRO A 482 7.79 22.32 15.34
N ALA A 483 7.40 21.43 16.25
CA ALA A 483 6.00 21.27 16.65
C ALA A 483 5.38 22.53 17.27
N GLU A 484 6.20 23.40 17.90
CA GLU A 484 5.76 24.61 18.60
C GLU A 484 5.80 25.87 17.72
N THR A 485 6.65 25.93 16.68
CA THR A 485 6.93 27.17 15.94
C THR A 485 6.81 27.06 14.43
N LEU A 486 6.28 26.00 13.94
CA LEU A 486 5.95 25.68 12.54
C LEU A 486 6.84 26.36 11.47
N ARG A 487 7.81 25.64 10.93
CA ARG A 487 8.65 26.15 9.83
C ARG A 487 8.58 25.29 8.58
N SER A 488 8.34 24.02 8.73
CA SER A 488 8.22 23.11 7.61
C SER A 488 7.32 21.94 7.96
N GLN A 489 6.61 21.46 6.96
CA GLN A 489 5.83 20.22 7.06
C GLN A 489 6.25 19.27 5.95
N LEU A 490 6.00 17.99 6.17
CA LEU A 490 6.31 16.96 5.19
C LEU A 490 5.37 15.77 5.28
N PRO A 491 4.66 15.39 4.25
CA PRO A 491 4.26 14.03 3.97
C PRO A 491 5.31 13.31 3.14
N CYS A 492 5.52 12.04 3.43
CA CYS A 492 6.24 11.12 2.57
C CYS A 492 5.49 9.79 2.47
N GLU A 493 5.60 9.14 1.33
CA GLU A 493 4.99 7.86 1.01
C GLU A 493 6.03 6.90 0.44
N LEU A 494 5.92 5.62 0.80
CA LEU A 494 6.54 4.51 0.10
C LEU A 494 5.44 3.55 -0.37
N GLN A 495 5.32 3.38 -1.66
CA GLN A 495 4.46 2.36 -2.26
C GLN A 495 5.10 1.00 -2.02
N MET A 496 4.28 0.01 -1.64
CA MET A 496 4.75 -1.33 -1.28
C MET A 496 5.87 -1.30 -0.21
N GLY A 497 5.73 -0.38 0.77
CA GLY A 497 6.78 -0.05 1.73
C GLY A 497 6.85 -0.98 2.95
N TYR A 498 5.98 -1.96 3.08
CA TYR A 498 5.90 -2.97 4.15
C TYR A 498 5.66 -2.43 5.56
N SER A 499 6.28 -1.34 5.97
CA SER A 499 6.18 -0.79 7.32
C SER A 499 6.26 0.74 7.32
N SER A 500 5.31 1.38 7.97
CA SER A 500 5.30 2.84 8.16
C SER A 500 6.47 3.36 9.00
N ALA A 501 7.22 2.48 9.67
CA ALA A 501 8.47 2.84 10.33
C ALA A 501 9.50 3.37 9.34
N TYR A 502 9.56 2.84 8.12
CA TYR A 502 10.48 3.31 7.08
C TYR A 502 10.14 4.72 6.58
N THR A 503 8.86 5.05 6.41
CA THR A 503 8.47 6.42 6.07
C THR A 503 8.70 7.40 7.22
N ALA A 504 8.55 6.96 8.45
CA ALA A 504 8.90 7.74 9.63
C ALA A 504 10.42 8.04 9.68
N GLU A 505 11.28 7.07 9.35
CA GLU A 505 12.74 7.29 9.24
C GLU A 505 13.09 8.29 8.15
N ILE A 506 12.47 8.17 6.97
CA ILE A 506 12.65 9.14 5.88
C ILE A 506 12.22 10.53 6.33
N GLY A 507 11.05 10.65 6.96
CA GLY A 507 10.55 11.92 7.50
C GLY A 507 11.51 12.54 8.51
N ARG A 508 12.04 11.75 9.45
CA ARG A 508 13.08 12.16 10.39
C ARG A 508 14.31 12.71 9.69
N ASP A 509 14.80 11.98 8.69
CA ASP A 509 16.05 12.33 8.02
C ASP A 509 15.89 13.57 7.12
N ILE A 510 14.72 13.77 6.50
CA ILE A 510 14.38 15.01 5.80
C ILE A 510 14.41 16.21 6.77
N VAL A 511 13.75 16.11 7.94
CA VAL A 511 13.75 17.18 8.93
C VAL A 511 15.16 17.48 9.44
N ARG A 512 15.97 16.45 9.71
CA ARG A 512 17.39 16.62 10.07
C ARG A 512 18.18 17.35 8.99
N ALA A 513 17.96 17.01 7.72
CA ALA A 513 18.63 17.66 6.60
C ALA A 513 18.24 19.13 6.49
N ILE A 514 16.95 19.45 6.52
CA ILE A 514 16.45 20.84 6.47
C ILE A 514 17.07 21.68 7.59
N THR A 515 17.06 21.13 8.80
CA THR A 515 17.62 21.84 9.96
C THR A 515 19.12 22.03 9.87
N ARG A 516 19.87 20.98 9.49
CA ARG A 516 21.32 21.00 9.41
C ARG A 516 21.83 21.99 8.37
N TYR A 517 21.14 22.09 7.24
CA TYR A 517 21.53 22.98 6.15
C TYR A 517 20.87 24.35 6.22
N GLN A 518 20.09 24.64 7.27
CA GLN A 518 19.36 25.92 7.42
C GLN A 518 18.60 26.29 6.13
N ILE A 519 18.03 25.30 5.49
CA ILE A 519 17.15 25.54 4.33
C ILE A 519 15.95 26.33 4.86
N PRO A 520 15.67 27.49 4.26
CA PRO A 520 14.67 28.43 4.77
C PRO A 520 13.28 27.82 4.87
#